data_479a2159fad73e8dd852e6c304cae881
#
_entry.id   479a2159fad73e8dd852e6c304cae881
#
_cell.length_a   1.000
_cell.length_b   1.000
_cell.length_c   1.000
_cell.angle_alpha   90.00
_cell.angle_beta   90.00
_cell.angle_gamma   90.00
#
_symmetry.space_group_name_H-M   'P 1'
#
loop_
_entity.id
_entity.type
_entity.pdbx_description
1 polymer ?
#
loop_
_entity_poly.entity_id
_entity_poly.type
_entity_poly.pdbx_seq_one_letter_code
_entity_poly.pdbx_strand_id
1 'polypeptide(L)'
;MSDDKDAVDAITAQWFAVRPDLDTAPMAVFGRIYRIAKAMGDATEQCYGRFGISRGEFDVVATLRRSGDPYTLSPRQLSATLMLTTGGMTGRLDKLEKAGLLVRKPDPHDRRGLQVTITDRGLALIDEAVTAGLEVQRAALTGLTDEEIAVLTGLLRRLLAGI
;
A
#
# COMPACT_ATOMS: atom_id res chain seq x y z
N MET A 1 9.10 20.98 -23.67
CA MET A 1 9.61 20.17 -22.54
C MET A 1 10.02 21.15 -21.47
N SER A 2 9.26 21.26 -20.38
CA SER A 2 9.64 22.10 -19.24
C SER A 2 10.88 21.48 -18.60
N ASP A 3 11.95 22.28 -18.47
CA ASP A 3 13.21 21.88 -17.83
C ASP A 3 13.06 21.99 -16.29
N ASP A 4 11.99 21.37 -15.77
CA ASP A 4 11.67 21.39 -14.35
C ASP A 4 12.54 20.35 -13.62
N LYS A 5 13.74 20.81 -13.22
CA LYS A 5 14.64 20.03 -12.38
C LYS A 5 14.03 19.84 -11.00
N ASP A 6 13.93 18.59 -10.57
CA ASP A 6 13.49 18.23 -9.24
C ASP A 6 14.67 18.08 -8.24
N ALA A 7 14.35 17.79 -6.99
CA ALA A 7 15.36 17.61 -5.94
C ALA A 7 16.27 16.38 -6.18
N VAL A 8 15.87 15.42 -6.99
CA VAL A 8 16.72 14.27 -7.34
C VAL A 8 17.76 14.67 -8.36
N ASP A 9 17.40 15.55 -9.32
CA ASP A 9 18.37 16.13 -10.27
C ASP A 9 19.42 16.95 -9.55
N ALA A 10 19.04 17.70 -8.51
CA ALA A 10 20.00 18.43 -7.69
C ALA A 10 21.00 17.49 -6.98
N ILE A 11 20.51 16.36 -6.43
CA ILE A 11 21.35 15.36 -5.76
C ILE A 11 22.31 14.70 -6.76
N THR A 12 21.84 14.29 -7.92
CA THR A 12 22.70 13.67 -8.96
C THR A 12 23.75 14.64 -9.49
N ALA A 13 23.40 15.92 -9.65
CA ALA A 13 24.36 16.97 -10.04
C ALA A 13 25.45 17.21 -8.97
N GLN A 14 25.10 17.19 -7.68
CA GLN A 14 26.07 17.29 -6.59
C GLN A 14 27.05 16.12 -6.60
N TRP A 15 26.56 14.90 -6.80
CA TRP A 15 27.41 13.72 -6.94
C TRP A 15 28.36 13.84 -8.14
N PHE A 16 27.83 14.25 -9.29
CA PHE A 16 28.66 14.45 -10.48
C PHE A 16 29.78 15.46 -10.25
N ALA A 17 29.53 16.54 -9.48
CA ALA A 17 30.55 17.56 -9.18
C ALA A 17 31.72 17.03 -8.34
N VAL A 18 31.46 16.05 -7.43
CA VAL A 18 32.50 15.53 -6.52
C VAL A 18 33.03 14.14 -6.90
N ARG A 19 32.25 13.38 -7.68
CA ARG A 19 32.56 12.03 -8.14
C ARG A 19 32.03 11.82 -9.57
N PRO A 20 32.67 12.48 -10.57
CA PRO A 20 32.23 12.39 -11.97
C PRO A 20 32.42 11.00 -12.60
N ASP A 21 33.10 10.11 -11.90
CA ASP A 21 33.32 8.71 -12.27
C ASP A 21 32.11 7.80 -11.97
N LEU A 22 31.11 8.27 -11.19
CA LEU A 22 29.97 7.49 -10.81
C LEU A 22 28.83 7.56 -11.83
N ASP A 23 28.27 6.41 -12.18
CA ASP A 23 26.99 6.36 -12.87
C ASP A 23 25.84 6.59 -11.88
N THR A 24 25.21 7.76 -11.93
CA THR A 24 24.11 8.15 -11.05
C THR A 24 22.71 7.85 -11.64
N ALA A 25 22.61 7.24 -12.81
CA ALA A 25 21.32 6.90 -13.42
C ALA A 25 20.42 6.03 -12.53
N PRO A 26 20.92 4.98 -11.84
CA PRO A 26 20.11 4.23 -10.87
C PRO A 26 19.58 5.09 -9.71
N MET A 27 20.40 6.04 -9.22
CA MET A 27 20.00 6.98 -8.16
C MET A 27 18.86 7.89 -8.61
N ALA A 28 18.89 8.33 -9.86
CA ALA A 28 17.82 9.15 -10.44
C ALA A 28 16.46 8.41 -10.47
N VAL A 29 16.47 7.11 -10.75
CA VAL A 29 15.27 6.26 -10.75
C VAL A 29 14.78 6.02 -9.32
N PHE A 30 15.62 5.42 -8.47
CA PHE A 30 15.19 5.04 -7.12
C PHE A 30 14.92 6.23 -6.21
N GLY A 31 15.64 7.34 -6.39
CA GLY A 31 15.37 8.59 -5.67
C GLY A 31 13.93 9.10 -5.89
N ARG A 32 13.45 9.04 -7.14
CA ARG A 32 12.05 9.40 -7.46
C ARG A 32 11.06 8.38 -6.91
N ILE A 33 11.34 7.08 -7.04
CA ILE A 33 10.49 6.02 -6.47
C ILE A 33 10.32 6.21 -4.96
N TYR A 34 11.39 6.44 -4.20
CA TYR A 34 11.32 6.65 -2.75
C TYR A 34 10.54 7.90 -2.38
N ARG A 35 10.71 9.00 -3.10
CA ARG A 35 9.97 10.24 -2.86
C ARG A 35 8.48 10.07 -3.14
N ILE A 36 8.14 9.45 -4.27
CA ILE A 36 6.75 9.13 -4.63
C ILE A 36 6.13 8.19 -3.58
N ALA A 37 6.82 7.11 -3.22
CA ALA A 37 6.34 6.16 -2.24
C ALA A 37 6.07 6.82 -0.86
N LYS A 38 6.97 7.73 -0.43
CA LYS A 38 6.77 8.48 0.81
C LYS A 38 5.56 9.41 0.71
N ALA A 39 5.48 10.23 -0.33
CA ALA A 39 4.38 11.19 -0.50
C ALA A 39 3.02 10.48 -0.59
N MET A 40 2.94 9.39 -1.35
CA MET A 40 1.74 8.57 -1.47
C MET A 40 1.41 7.82 -0.18
N GLY A 41 2.43 7.38 0.58
CA GLY A 41 2.25 6.79 1.90
C GLY A 41 1.61 7.78 2.87
N ASP A 42 2.12 8.99 2.95
CA ASP A 42 1.60 10.06 3.82
C ASP A 42 0.15 10.44 3.41
N ALA A 43 -0.12 10.59 2.10
CA ALA A 43 -1.43 10.96 1.58
C ALA A 43 -2.49 9.86 1.84
N THR A 44 -2.13 8.59 1.64
CA THR A 44 -3.04 7.47 1.91
C THR A 44 -3.28 7.26 3.40
N GLU A 45 -2.28 7.45 4.27
CA GLU A 45 -2.46 7.41 5.73
C GLU A 45 -3.44 8.50 6.19
N GLN A 46 -3.30 9.73 5.67
CA GLN A 46 -4.23 10.82 5.96
C GLN A 46 -5.65 10.51 5.45
N CYS A 47 -5.78 9.91 4.27
CA CYS A 47 -7.06 9.51 3.71
C CYS A 47 -7.76 8.49 4.59
N TYR A 48 -7.08 7.39 4.94
CA TYR A 48 -7.67 6.32 5.75
C TYR A 48 -7.90 6.73 7.20
N GLY A 49 -7.13 7.69 7.72
CA GLY A 49 -7.37 8.30 9.03
C GLY A 49 -8.75 8.93 9.17
N ARG A 50 -9.37 9.40 8.09
CA ARG A 50 -10.75 9.93 8.10
C ARG A 50 -11.80 8.84 8.38
N PHE A 51 -11.47 7.59 8.09
CA PHE A 51 -12.29 6.41 8.40
C PHE A 51 -11.94 5.78 9.76
N GLY A 52 -11.00 6.41 10.52
CA GLY A 52 -10.56 5.91 11.81
C GLY A 52 -9.66 4.68 11.75
N ILE A 53 -9.02 4.41 10.60
CA ILE A 53 -8.10 3.30 10.39
C ILE A 53 -6.77 3.80 9.83
N SER A 54 -5.68 3.14 10.19
CA SER A 54 -4.38 3.33 9.56
C SER A 54 -4.30 2.62 8.22
N ARG A 55 -3.31 2.95 7.40
CA ARG A 55 -3.01 2.23 6.16
C ARG A 55 -2.84 0.73 6.40
N GLY A 56 -2.13 0.35 7.48
CA GLY A 56 -1.93 -1.06 7.79
C GLY A 56 -3.20 -1.80 8.21
N GLU A 57 -4.14 -1.12 8.83
CA GLU A 57 -5.46 -1.65 9.16
C GLU A 57 -6.35 -1.73 7.91
N PHE A 58 -6.29 -0.71 7.03
CA PHE A 58 -6.90 -0.74 5.69
C PHE A 58 -6.47 -1.99 4.92
N ASP A 59 -5.17 -2.29 4.85
CA ASP A 59 -4.64 -3.44 4.12
C ASP A 59 -5.24 -4.77 4.62
N VAL A 60 -5.45 -4.93 5.93
CA VAL A 60 -6.10 -6.12 6.51
C VAL A 60 -7.55 -6.24 6.05
N VAL A 61 -8.34 -5.17 6.24
CA VAL A 61 -9.77 -5.19 5.90
C VAL A 61 -9.98 -5.32 4.39
N ALA A 62 -9.17 -4.64 3.59
CA ALA A 62 -9.17 -4.76 2.13
C ALA A 62 -8.79 -6.17 1.65
N THR A 63 -7.88 -6.85 2.33
CA THR A 63 -7.52 -8.23 2.00
C THR A 63 -8.66 -9.20 2.29
N LEU A 64 -9.37 -9.04 3.42
CA LEU A 64 -10.59 -9.79 3.69
C LEU A 64 -11.66 -9.53 2.63
N ARG A 65 -11.88 -8.26 2.26
CA ARG A 65 -12.86 -7.90 1.23
C ARG A 65 -12.57 -8.54 -0.12
N ARG A 66 -11.28 -8.54 -0.52
CA ARG A 66 -10.83 -9.14 -1.80
C ARG A 66 -10.83 -10.66 -1.81
N SER A 67 -10.90 -11.32 -0.65
CA SER A 67 -10.97 -12.79 -0.61
C SER A 67 -12.31 -13.35 -1.13
N GLY A 68 -13.32 -12.51 -1.28
CA GLY A 68 -14.66 -12.92 -1.71
C GLY A 68 -15.46 -13.57 -0.57
N ASP A 69 -16.74 -13.85 -0.83
CA ASP A 69 -17.61 -14.53 0.14
C ASP A 69 -16.99 -15.86 0.56
N PRO A 70 -16.94 -16.18 1.86
CA PRO A 70 -17.54 -15.51 3.03
C PRO A 70 -16.64 -14.43 3.68
N TYR A 71 -15.68 -13.82 2.97
CA TYR A 71 -14.79 -12.76 3.43
C TYR A 71 -14.00 -13.14 4.69
N THR A 72 -13.51 -14.37 4.71
CA THR A 72 -12.90 -15.01 5.88
C THR A 72 -11.53 -15.56 5.52
N LEU A 73 -10.54 -15.23 6.33
CA LEU A 73 -9.17 -15.73 6.20
C LEU A 73 -8.60 -16.06 7.58
N SER A 74 -7.66 -17.00 7.65
CA SER A 74 -6.88 -17.19 8.86
C SER A 74 -5.86 -16.07 9.06
N PRO A 75 -5.42 -15.77 10.30
CA PRO A 75 -4.33 -14.82 10.56
C PRO A 75 -3.04 -15.16 9.80
N ARG A 76 -2.79 -16.45 9.58
CA ARG A 76 -1.63 -16.93 8.79
C ARG A 76 -1.73 -16.51 7.31
N GLN A 77 -2.90 -16.67 6.71
CA GLN A 77 -3.15 -16.25 5.31
C GLN A 77 -3.02 -14.73 5.19
N LEU A 78 -3.60 -13.97 6.14
CA LEU A 78 -3.46 -12.51 6.18
C LEU A 78 -1.99 -12.08 6.29
N SER A 79 -1.22 -12.70 7.20
CA SER A 79 0.20 -12.37 7.39
C SER A 79 1.02 -12.68 6.14
N ALA A 80 0.76 -13.82 5.48
CA ALA A 80 1.45 -14.18 4.26
C ALA A 80 1.16 -13.21 3.11
N THR A 81 -0.12 -12.80 2.94
CA THR A 81 -0.53 -11.87 1.89
C THR A 81 0.05 -10.47 2.11
N LEU A 82 0.13 -10.02 3.35
CA LEU A 82 0.58 -8.67 3.71
C LEU A 82 2.07 -8.59 4.06
N MET A 83 2.81 -9.70 3.96
CA MET A 83 4.23 -9.81 4.33
C MET A 83 4.51 -9.27 5.74
N LEU A 84 3.63 -9.58 6.70
CA LEU A 84 3.69 -9.10 8.08
C LEU A 84 4.19 -10.19 9.03
N THR A 85 4.87 -9.74 10.11
CA THR A 85 5.17 -10.62 11.26
C THR A 85 3.88 -10.95 12.03
N THR A 86 3.88 -12.08 12.72
CA THR A 86 2.74 -12.52 13.56
C THR A 86 2.35 -11.46 14.60
N GLY A 87 3.33 -10.82 15.25
CA GLY A 87 3.06 -9.78 16.25
C GLY A 87 2.41 -8.53 15.65
N GLY A 88 2.89 -8.10 14.46
CA GLY A 88 2.30 -6.96 13.74
C GLY A 88 0.85 -7.24 13.31
N MET A 89 0.53 -8.47 12.93
CA MET A 89 -0.83 -8.88 12.57
C MET A 89 -1.75 -8.87 13.80
N THR A 90 -1.33 -9.45 14.91
CA THR A 90 -2.16 -9.53 16.13
C THR A 90 -2.60 -8.15 16.59
N GLY A 91 -1.69 -7.19 16.69
CA GLY A 91 -2.04 -5.83 17.10
C GLY A 91 -3.03 -5.12 16.18
N ARG A 92 -2.97 -5.38 14.87
CA ARG A 92 -3.95 -4.84 13.91
C ARG A 92 -5.30 -5.50 14.06
N LEU A 93 -5.35 -6.82 14.19
CA LEU A 93 -6.59 -7.56 14.41
C LEU A 93 -7.29 -7.14 15.70
N ASP A 94 -6.55 -6.93 16.80
CA ASP A 94 -7.11 -6.47 18.07
C ASP A 94 -7.79 -5.10 17.95
N LYS A 95 -7.15 -4.16 17.25
CA LYS A 95 -7.72 -2.83 17.01
C LYS A 95 -8.97 -2.88 16.14
N LEU A 96 -8.91 -3.64 15.05
CA LEU A 96 -10.03 -3.76 14.10
C LEU A 96 -11.23 -4.48 14.72
N GLU A 97 -11.00 -5.51 15.54
CA GLU A 97 -12.06 -6.20 16.27
C GLU A 97 -12.69 -5.30 17.32
N LYS A 98 -11.88 -4.55 18.08
CA LYS A 98 -12.38 -3.53 19.02
C LYS A 98 -13.20 -2.44 18.33
N ALA A 99 -12.84 -2.08 17.09
CA ALA A 99 -13.61 -1.15 16.27
C ALA A 99 -14.88 -1.77 15.65
N GLY A 100 -15.09 -3.09 15.82
CA GLY A 100 -16.24 -3.82 15.26
C GLY A 100 -16.20 -4.01 13.76
N LEU A 101 -15.00 -3.94 13.13
CA LEU A 101 -14.83 -4.06 11.69
C LEU A 101 -14.59 -5.50 11.24
N LEU A 102 -14.15 -6.35 12.15
CA LEU A 102 -14.00 -7.79 11.95
C LEU A 102 -14.34 -8.55 13.23
N VAL A 103 -14.46 -9.85 13.13
CA VAL A 103 -14.62 -10.78 14.26
C VAL A 103 -13.63 -11.94 14.10
N ARG A 104 -13.15 -12.46 15.23
CA ARG A 104 -12.32 -13.67 15.27
C ARG A 104 -13.12 -14.80 15.90
N LYS A 105 -13.12 -15.97 15.26
CA LYS A 105 -13.78 -17.18 15.74
C LYS A 105 -12.82 -18.36 15.66
N PRO A 106 -12.99 -19.40 16.52
CA PRO A 106 -12.26 -20.66 16.36
C PRO A 106 -12.52 -21.24 14.96
N ASP A 107 -11.49 -21.81 14.37
CA ASP A 107 -11.63 -22.53 13.10
C ASP A 107 -12.33 -23.85 13.34
N PRO A 108 -13.45 -24.16 12.66
CA PRO A 108 -14.18 -25.40 12.85
C PRO A 108 -13.39 -26.65 12.42
N HIS A 109 -12.37 -26.47 11.58
CA HIS A 109 -11.55 -27.55 11.02
C HIS A 109 -10.17 -27.68 11.68
N ASP A 110 -9.74 -26.66 12.44
CA ASP A 110 -8.47 -26.66 13.19
C ASP A 110 -8.69 -26.15 14.61
N ARG A 111 -8.58 -27.06 15.59
CA ARG A 111 -8.79 -26.75 17.02
C ARG A 111 -7.85 -25.66 17.57
N ARG A 112 -6.74 -25.38 16.90
CA ARG A 112 -5.76 -24.34 17.28
C ARG A 112 -5.83 -23.12 16.36
N GLY A 113 -6.66 -23.21 15.32
CA GLY A 113 -6.84 -22.20 14.31
C GLY A 113 -7.83 -21.12 14.71
N LEU A 114 -7.67 -19.95 14.13
CA LEU A 114 -8.62 -18.84 14.17
C LEU A 114 -9.01 -18.47 12.75
N GLN A 115 -10.27 -18.10 12.58
CA GLN A 115 -10.80 -17.46 11.39
C GLN A 115 -11.11 -15.99 11.70
N VAL A 116 -10.77 -15.12 10.77
CA VAL A 116 -11.02 -13.68 10.81
C VAL A 116 -12.01 -13.37 9.70
N THR A 117 -13.18 -12.89 10.07
CA THR A 117 -14.26 -12.55 9.14
C THR A 117 -14.56 -11.06 9.25
N ILE A 118 -14.69 -10.37 8.10
CA ILE A 118 -15.13 -8.98 8.08
C ILE A 118 -16.61 -8.90 8.49
N THR A 119 -16.99 -7.82 9.18
CA THR A 119 -18.39 -7.53 9.54
C THR A 119 -19.06 -6.69 8.44
N ASP A 120 -20.41 -6.59 8.46
CA ASP A 120 -21.14 -5.69 7.56
C ASP A 120 -20.66 -4.23 7.71
N ARG A 121 -20.34 -3.80 8.94
CA ARG A 121 -19.75 -2.49 9.19
C ARG A 121 -18.37 -2.38 8.56
N GLY A 122 -17.57 -3.43 8.62
CA GLY A 122 -16.26 -3.48 7.97
C GLY A 122 -16.38 -3.45 6.45
N LEU A 123 -17.36 -4.15 5.87
CA LEU A 123 -17.66 -4.13 4.43
C LEU A 123 -18.04 -2.72 3.96
N ALA A 124 -18.98 -2.07 4.64
CA ALA A 124 -19.38 -0.71 4.30
C ALA A 124 -18.20 0.27 4.37
N LEU A 125 -17.42 0.21 5.47
CA LEU A 125 -16.27 1.08 5.64
C LEU A 125 -15.21 0.87 4.56
N ILE A 126 -14.86 -0.37 4.23
CA ILE A 126 -13.79 -0.64 3.27
C ILE A 126 -14.18 -0.25 1.84
N ASP A 127 -15.45 -0.43 1.44
CA ASP A 127 -15.92 -0.04 0.12
C ASP A 127 -15.86 1.49 -0.07
N GLU A 128 -16.13 2.28 0.97
CA GLU A 128 -15.93 3.74 0.95
C GLU A 128 -14.43 4.11 0.97
N ALA A 129 -13.65 3.48 1.85
CA ALA A 129 -12.23 3.80 2.03
C ALA A 129 -11.39 3.47 0.78
N VAL A 130 -11.69 2.36 0.08
CA VAL A 130 -10.98 2.03 -1.17
C VAL A 130 -11.30 3.03 -2.28
N THR A 131 -12.54 3.49 -2.37
CA THR A 131 -12.94 4.52 -3.33
C THR A 131 -12.18 5.82 -3.08
N ALA A 132 -12.17 6.30 -1.83
CA ALA A 132 -11.41 7.50 -1.44
C ALA A 132 -9.90 7.35 -1.68
N GLY A 133 -9.33 6.20 -1.38
CA GLY A 133 -7.91 5.92 -1.63
C GLY A 133 -7.55 5.94 -3.12
N LEU A 134 -8.42 5.41 -3.97
CA LEU A 134 -8.25 5.46 -5.43
C LEU A 134 -8.35 6.90 -5.98
N GLU A 135 -9.17 7.75 -5.38
CA GLU A 135 -9.22 9.18 -5.76
C GLU A 135 -7.90 9.89 -5.44
N VAL A 136 -7.31 9.62 -4.26
CA VAL A 136 -5.98 10.15 -3.90
C VAL A 136 -4.91 9.70 -4.91
N GLN A 137 -4.93 8.42 -5.31
CA GLN A 137 -3.99 7.89 -6.29
C GLN A 137 -4.23 8.49 -7.68
N ARG A 138 -5.48 8.65 -8.10
CA ARG A 138 -5.83 9.27 -9.39
C ARG A 138 -5.36 10.72 -9.44
N ALA A 139 -5.55 11.48 -8.36
CA ALA A 139 -5.09 12.86 -8.27
C ALA A 139 -3.57 12.98 -8.44
N ALA A 140 -2.79 12.02 -7.97
CA ALA A 140 -1.35 12.00 -8.15
C ALA A 140 -0.92 11.71 -9.61
N LEU A 141 -1.80 11.18 -10.44
CA LEU A 141 -1.54 10.83 -11.85
C LEU A 141 -2.04 11.89 -12.85
N THR A 142 -2.64 12.99 -12.37
CA THR A 142 -3.28 14.00 -13.27
C THR A 142 -2.32 14.68 -14.24
N GLY A 143 -1.00 14.63 -14.00
CA GLY A 143 0.03 15.16 -14.90
C GLY A 143 0.44 14.21 -16.02
N LEU A 144 -0.15 13.00 -16.11
CA LEU A 144 0.19 11.98 -17.09
C LEU A 144 -1.02 11.63 -17.95
N THR A 145 -0.77 11.33 -19.22
CA THR A 145 -1.78 10.75 -20.11
C THR A 145 -2.00 9.27 -19.82
N ASP A 146 -3.10 8.69 -20.33
CA ASP A 146 -3.38 7.25 -20.16
C ASP A 146 -2.27 6.37 -20.77
N GLU A 147 -1.70 6.80 -21.90
CA GLU A 147 -0.56 6.12 -22.54
C GLU A 147 0.69 6.15 -21.66
N GLU A 148 1.01 7.29 -21.06
CA GLU A 148 2.14 7.44 -20.14
C GLU A 148 1.96 6.61 -18.88
N ILE A 149 0.74 6.54 -18.33
CA ILE A 149 0.40 5.67 -17.19
C ILE A 149 0.61 4.19 -17.56
N ALA A 150 0.18 3.77 -18.76
CA ALA A 150 0.37 2.40 -19.23
C ALA A 150 1.85 2.06 -19.38
N VAL A 151 2.66 2.96 -19.95
CA VAL A 151 4.11 2.79 -20.10
C VAL A 151 4.78 2.71 -18.72
N LEU A 152 4.48 3.64 -17.81
CA LEU A 152 5.01 3.66 -16.45
C LEU A 152 4.68 2.36 -15.70
N THR A 153 3.43 1.89 -15.78
CA THR A 153 2.99 0.63 -15.18
C THR A 153 3.79 -0.55 -15.71
N GLY A 154 4.04 -0.59 -17.02
CA GLY A 154 4.85 -1.63 -17.66
C GLY A 154 6.31 -1.62 -17.20
N LEU A 155 6.91 -0.44 -17.10
CA LEU A 155 8.30 -0.27 -16.63
C LEU A 155 8.45 -0.67 -15.15
N LEU A 156 7.53 -0.24 -14.28
CA LEU A 156 7.53 -0.59 -12.86
C LEU A 156 7.33 -2.10 -12.65
N ARG A 157 6.46 -2.76 -13.44
CA ARG A 157 6.29 -4.22 -13.39
C ARG A 157 7.57 -4.95 -13.74
N ARG A 158 8.28 -4.51 -14.78
CA ARG A 158 9.57 -5.10 -15.17
C ARG A 158 10.64 -4.88 -14.12
N LEU A 159 10.71 -3.68 -13.54
CA LEU A 159 11.65 -3.37 -12.45
C LEU A 159 11.37 -4.27 -11.23
N LEU A 160 10.12 -4.39 -10.82
CA LEU A 160 9.72 -5.22 -9.67
C LEU A 160 10.04 -6.71 -9.86
N ALA A 161 9.94 -7.21 -11.09
CA ALA A 161 10.27 -8.62 -11.42
C ALA A 161 11.78 -8.90 -11.42
N GLY A 162 12.63 -7.87 -11.41
CA GLY A 162 14.09 -7.97 -11.39
C GLY A 162 14.74 -7.92 -10.01
N ILE A 163 13.94 -7.73 -8.95
CA ILE A 163 14.39 -7.67 -7.56
C ILE A 163 13.72 -8.76 -6.72
#